data_e8e17760c3669a3a87910e21510a5628
#
_entry.id   e8e17760c3669a3a87910e21510a5628
#
_cell.length_a   1.000
_cell.length_b   1.000
_cell.length_c   1.000
_cell.angle_alpha   90.00
_cell.angle_beta   90.00
_cell.angle_gamma   90.00
#
_symmetry.space_group_name_H-M   'P 1'
#
loop_
_entity.id
_entity.type
_entity.pdbx_description
1 polymer ?
#
loop_
_entity_poly.entity_id
_entity_poly.type
_entity_poly.pdbx_seq_one_letter_code
_entity_poly.pdbx_strand_id
1 'polypeptide(L)'
;MAAADAIMAYEMHQTLGFLLDEPRAPREVHAMVRRGSLIPRDAYERAIAAQTALRAEIPAIFAGCDAQALLCAGPAPPRETTGDATGQAPWTLCGVPSISIPIGFDADGLPLGLQLVAPAGADATLLAIAAWVAHVNENVQHPVF
;
A
#
# COMPACT_ATOMS: atom_id res chain seq x y z
N MET A 1 7.30 -8.58 -0.11
CA MET A 1 7.95 -7.66 -1.07
C MET A 1 8.13 -8.33 -2.43
N ALA A 2 9.00 -9.34 -2.59
CA ALA A 2 9.26 -9.93 -3.91
C ALA A 2 8.03 -10.40 -4.68
N ALA A 3 7.04 -11.01 -4.02
CA ALA A 3 5.80 -11.44 -4.69
C ALA A 3 4.96 -10.25 -5.18
N ALA A 4 4.80 -9.20 -4.38
CA ALA A 4 4.06 -7.99 -4.78
C ALA A 4 4.71 -7.33 -6.00
N ASP A 5 6.05 -7.19 -5.98
CA ASP A 5 6.80 -6.61 -7.09
C ASP A 5 6.69 -7.43 -8.37
N ALA A 6 6.74 -8.77 -8.27
CA ALA A 6 6.63 -9.65 -9.41
C ALA A 6 5.21 -9.60 -10.02
N ILE A 7 4.16 -9.64 -9.18
CA ILE A 7 2.77 -9.54 -9.63
C ILE A 7 2.55 -8.19 -10.32
N MET A 8 2.88 -7.09 -9.65
CA MET A 8 2.67 -5.75 -10.17
C MET A 8 3.40 -5.53 -11.50
N ALA A 9 4.68 -5.89 -11.59
CA ALA A 9 5.44 -5.67 -12.82
C ALA A 9 4.93 -6.54 -13.97
N TYR A 10 4.61 -7.82 -13.71
CA TYR A 10 4.06 -8.72 -14.73
C TYR A 10 2.72 -8.20 -15.26
N GLU A 11 1.79 -7.84 -14.38
CA GLU A 11 0.47 -7.34 -14.76
C GLU A 11 0.54 -5.98 -15.45
N MET A 12 1.44 -5.09 -15.01
CA MET A 12 1.70 -3.84 -15.74
C MET A 12 2.19 -4.09 -17.16
N HIS A 13 3.06 -5.08 -17.37
CA HIS A 13 3.47 -5.45 -18.74
C HIS A 13 2.29 -5.94 -19.57
N GLN A 14 1.41 -6.77 -19.01
CA GLN A 14 0.24 -7.29 -19.72
C GLN A 14 -0.78 -6.19 -20.08
N THR A 15 -0.97 -5.22 -19.20
CA THR A 15 -2.01 -4.19 -19.35
C THR A 15 -1.49 -2.91 -19.99
N LEU A 16 -0.25 -2.53 -19.74
CA LEU A 16 0.35 -1.28 -20.16
C LEU A 16 1.52 -1.46 -21.14
N GLY A 17 1.71 -2.66 -21.70
CA GLY A 17 2.79 -2.96 -22.64
C GLY A 17 2.84 -2.01 -23.83
N PHE A 18 1.69 -1.51 -24.29
CA PHE A 18 1.59 -0.54 -25.37
C PHE A 18 2.29 0.80 -25.06
N LEU A 19 2.50 1.14 -23.78
CA LEU A 19 3.21 2.36 -23.40
C LEU A 19 4.71 2.32 -23.72
N LEU A 20 5.27 1.15 -24.01
CA LEU A 20 6.68 1.05 -24.45
C LEU A 20 6.96 1.77 -25.76
N ASP A 21 5.92 1.93 -26.60
CA ASP A 21 5.98 2.61 -27.88
C ASP A 21 5.50 4.08 -27.76
N GLU A 22 5.10 4.54 -26.56
CA GLU A 22 4.62 5.90 -26.32
C GLU A 22 5.77 6.78 -25.77
N PRO A 23 6.34 7.70 -26.59
CA PRO A 23 7.50 8.50 -26.18
C PRO A 23 7.22 9.45 -25.01
N ARG A 24 5.95 9.77 -24.75
CA ARG A 24 5.52 10.68 -23.67
C ARG A 24 5.30 9.98 -22.34
N ALA A 25 5.32 8.64 -22.31
CA ALA A 25 5.18 7.92 -21.07
C ALA A 25 6.40 8.15 -20.15
N PRO A 26 6.20 8.32 -18.82
CA PRO A 26 7.29 8.52 -17.88
C PRO A 26 8.32 7.37 -17.93
N ARG A 27 9.59 7.70 -17.73
CA ARG A 27 10.69 6.71 -17.76
C ARG A 27 10.50 5.61 -16.73
N GLU A 28 9.95 5.94 -15.58
CA GLU A 28 9.65 5.01 -14.48
C GLU A 28 8.62 3.97 -14.90
N VAL A 29 7.59 4.39 -15.64
CA VAL A 29 6.57 3.50 -16.23
C VAL A 29 7.21 2.57 -17.25
N HIS A 30 8.01 3.11 -18.19
CA HIS A 30 8.76 2.30 -19.16
C HIS A 30 9.66 1.26 -18.45
N ALA A 31 10.38 1.67 -17.41
CA ALA A 31 11.28 0.77 -16.68
C ALA A 31 10.48 -0.37 -16.01
N MET A 32 9.33 -0.08 -15.42
CA MET A 32 8.49 -1.07 -14.74
C MET A 32 7.84 -2.03 -15.73
N VAL A 33 7.29 -1.53 -16.83
CA VAL A 33 6.70 -2.34 -17.90
C VAL A 33 7.75 -3.26 -18.53
N ARG A 34 8.96 -2.75 -18.79
CA ARG A 34 10.10 -3.58 -19.29
C ARG A 34 10.49 -4.65 -18.28
N ARG A 35 10.58 -4.33 -17.01
CA ARG A 35 10.85 -5.32 -15.95
C ARG A 35 9.83 -6.44 -15.97
N GLY A 36 8.55 -6.12 -16.17
CA GLY A 36 7.47 -7.09 -16.26
C GLY A 36 7.63 -8.09 -17.42
N SER A 37 8.14 -7.63 -18.58
CA SER A 37 8.40 -8.52 -19.73
C SER A 37 9.48 -9.57 -19.46
N LEU A 38 10.33 -9.37 -18.47
CA LEU A 38 11.41 -10.29 -18.09
C LEU A 38 10.97 -11.30 -17.02
N ILE A 39 9.76 -11.19 -16.48
CA ILE A 39 9.25 -12.11 -15.46
C ILE A 39 8.64 -13.32 -16.15
N PRO A 40 9.21 -14.54 -15.97
CA PRO A 40 8.63 -15.75 -16.51
C PRO A 40 7.25 -16.03 -15.90
N ARG A 41 6.38 -16.67 -16.68
CA ARG A 41 5.02 -16.99 -16.22
C ARG A 41 4.99 -17.83 -14.96
N ASP A 42 5.88 -18.81 -14.84
CA ASP A 42 5.99 -19.65 -13.64
C ASP A 42 6.42 -18.87 -12.40
N ALA A 43 7.23 -17.82 -12.55
CA ALA A 43 7.58 -16.92 -11.45
C ALA A 43 6.37 -16.08 -11.01
N TYR A 44 5.56 -15.59 -11.95
CA TYR A 44 4.30 -14.93 -11.65
C TYR A 44 3.32 -15.88 -10.93
N GLU A 45 3.16 -17.12 -11.42
CA GLU A 45 2.28 -18.12 -10.81
C GLU A 45 2.72 -18.46 -9.38
N ARG A 46 4.02 -18.58 -9.10
CA ARG A 46 4.53 -18.72 -7.72
C ARG A 46 4.23 -17.52 -6.86
N ALA A 47 4.31 -16.31 -7.40
CA ALA A 47 3.97 -15.09 -6.67
C ALA A 47 2.47 -15.03 -6.32
N ILE A 48 1.58 -15.43 -7.23
CA ILE A 48 0.13 -15.58 -6.99
C ILE A 48 -0.16 -16.63 -5.92
N ALA A 49 0.54 -17.77 -5.96
CA ALA A 49 0.39 -18.79 -4.92
C ALA A 49 0.81 -18.27 -3.53
N ALA A 50 1.90 -17.51 -3.46
CA ALA A 50 2.34 -16.86 -2.22
C ALA A 50 1.33 -15.81 -1.73
N GLN A 51 0.75 -15.00 -2.63
CA GLN A 51 -0.34 -14.06 -2.30
C GLN A 51 -1.55 -14.80 -1.73
N THR A 52 -1.94 -15.91 -2.33
CA THR A 52 -3.08 -16.73 -1.88
C THR A 52 -2.83 -17.28 -0.48
N ALA A 53 -1.63 -17.78 -0.21
CA ALA A 53 -1.25 -18.27 1.11
C ALA A 53 -1.30 -17.15 2.17
N LEU A 54 -0.76 -15.96 1.87
CA LEU A 54 -0.83 -14.81 2.78
C LEU A 54 -2.27 -14.37 3.05
N ARG A 55 -3.13 -14.35 2.03
CA ARG A 55 -4.55 -14.03 2.20
C ARG A 55 -5.28 -14.99 3.13
N ALA A 56 -4.90 -16.26 3.14
CA ALA A 56 -5.47 -17.26 4.03
C ALA A 56 -5.10 -17.04 5.52
N GLU A 57 -3.99 -16.34 5.78
CA GLU A 57 -3.54 -16.01 7.14
C GLU A 57 -4.19 -14.73 7.70
N ILE A 58 -4.75 -13.87 6.84
CA ILE A 58 -5.34 -12.59 7.24
C ILE A 58 -6.39 -12.71 8.35
N PRO A 59 -7.34 -13.67 8.33
CA PRO A 59 -8.30 -13.81 9.43
C PRO A 59 -7.66 -14.02 10.80
N ALA A 60 -6.52 -14.71 10.87
CA ALA A 60 -5.81 -14.92 12.13
C ALA A 60 -5.16 -13.64 12.66
N ILE A 61 -4.70 -12.76 11.77
CA ILE A 61 -4.11 -11.45 12.11
C ILE A 61 -5.15 -10.55 12.79
N PHE A 62 -6.42 -10.63 12.38
CA PHE A 62 -7.51 -9.84 12.94
C PHE A 62 -8.32 -10.58 14.02
N ALA A 63 -7.84 -11.74 14.51
CA ALA A 63 -8.55 -12.47 15.56
C ALA A 63 -8.68 -11.61 16.82
N GLY A 64 -9.93 -11.27 17.18
CA GLY A 64 -10.24 -10.48 18.37
C GLY A 64 -10.15 -8.97 18.22
N CYS A 65 -9.98 -8.43 17.00
CA CYS A 65 -10.03 -6.99 16.73
C CYS A 65 -10.72 -6.71 15.39
N ASP A 66 -11.38 -5.54 15.31
CA ASP A 66 -12.07 -5.10 14.09
C ASP A 66 -11.12 -4.38 13.11
N ALA A 67 -10.02 -3.82 13.63
CA ALA A 67 -8.98 -3.19 12.86
C ALA A 67 -7.64 -3.21 13.61
N GLN A 68 -6.55 -3.09 12.87
CA GLN A 68 -5.21 -2.87 13.42
C GLN A 68 -4.73 -1.45 13.10
N ALA A 69 -4.01 -0.85 14.04
CA ALA A 69 -3.38 0.46 13.90
C ALA A 69 -1.87 0.29 13.75
N LEU A 70 -1.31 0.94 12.74
CA LEU A 70 0.11 0.85 12.37
C LEU A 70 0.63 2.25 12.04
N LEU A 71 1.93 2.45 12.12
CA LEU A 71 2.53 3.65 11.54
C LEU A 71 2.49 3.57 10.02
N CYS A 72 2.03 4.63 9.35
CA CYS A 72 1.92 4.67 7.88
C CYS A 72 3.25 4.50 7.18
N ALA A 73 4.27 5.14 7.71
CA ALA A 73 5.61 5.16 7.14
C ALA A 73 6.64 5.41 8.23
N GLY A 74 7.89 5.18 7.89
CA GLY A 74 9.03 5.68 8.66
C GLY A 74 9.21 7.20 8.53
N PRO A 75 10.42 7.73 8.77
CA PRO A 75 10.73 9.14 8.56
C PRO A 75 10.37 9.59 7.15
N ALA A 76 10.10 10.90 6.98
CA ALA A 76 9.83 11.47 5.67
C ALA A 76 10.95 11.12 4.67
N PRO A 77 10.59 10.63 3.47
CA PRO A 77 11.60 10.26 2.49
C PRO A 77 12.28 11.50 1.89
N PRO A 78 13.49 11.36 1.32
CA PRO A 78 14.09 12.40 0.51
C PRO A 78 13.14 12.85 -0.62
N ARG A 79 13.28 14.11 -1.07
CA ARG A 79 12.38 14.70 -2.07
C ARG A 79 12.35 13.96 -3.41
N GLU A 80 13.41 13.21 -3.71
CA GLU A 80 13.57 12.45 -4.96
C GLU A 80 12.89 11.08 -4.95
N THR A 81 12.31 10.68 -3.81
CA THR A 81 11.67 9.36 -3.67
C THR A 81 10.30 9.48 -3.01
N THR A 82 9.47 8.45 -3.22
CA THR A 82 8.17 8.32 -2.53
C THR A 82 8.28 7.53 -1.22
N GLY A 83 9.49 7.20 -0.80
CA GLY A 83 9.76 6.43 0.42
C GLY A 83 9.62 4.92 0.26
N ASP A 84 9.58 4.23 1.40
CA ASP A 84 9.48 2.78 1.48
C ASP A 84 8.00 2.35 1.63
N ALA A 85 7.54 1.50 0.74
CA ALA A 85 6.18 0.94 0.75
C ALA A 85 6.03 -0.31 1.64
N THR A 86 7.05 -0.68 2.42
CA THR A 86 7.04 -1.90 3.23
C THR A 86 5.85 -1.97 4.19
N GLY A 87 5.41 -0.83 4.74
CA GLY A 87 4.25 -0.75 5.63
C GLY A 87 2.90 -0.94 4.93
N GLN A 88 2.79 -0.63 3.63
CA GLN A 88 1.54 -0.65 2.87
C GLN A 88 1.43 -1.85 1.93
N ALA A 89 2.55 -2.28 1.35
CA ALA A 89 2.59 -3.32 0.32
C ALA A 89 1.96 -4.66 0.76
N PRO A 90 2.14 -5.18 1.98
CA PRO A 90 1.50 -6.43 2.41
C PRO A 90 -0.02 -6.35 2.38
N TRP A 91 -0.59 -5.25 2.85
CA TRP A 91 -2.04 -5.03 2.90
C TRP A 91 -2.65 -4.92 1.51
N THR A 92 -1.98 -4.15 0.63
CA THR A 92 -2.36 -4.06 -0.79
C THR A 92 -2.28 -5.42 -1.47
N LEU A 93 -1.21 -6.19 -1.23
CA LEU A 93 -1.05 -7.54 -1.78
C LEU A 93 -2.17 -8.48 -1.31
N CYS A 94 -2.58 -8.37 -0.05
CA CYS A 94 -3.66 -9.18 0.51
C CYS A 94 -5.05 -8.71 0.11
N GLY A 95 -5.19 -7.48 -0.43
CA GLY A 95 -6.48 -6.92 -0.85
C GLY A 95 -7.39 -6.58 0.33
N VAL A 96 -6.82 -6.19 1.47
CA VAL A 96 -7.55 -5.72 2.64
C VAL A 96 -7.69 -4.20 2.61
N PRO A 97 -8.79 -3.64 3.14
CA PRO A 97 -8.99 -2.20 3.18
C PRO A 97 -8.02 -1.55 4.17
N SER A 98 -7.49 -0.40 3.79
CA SER A 98 -6.64 0.43 4.65
C SER A 98 -6.93 1.91 4.46
N ILE A 99 -6.75 2.71 5.52
CA ILE A 99 -6.92 4.16 5.51
C ILE A 99 -5.82 4.80 6.35
N SER A 100 -5.32 5.96 5.92
CA SER A 100 -4.38 6.77 6.68
C SER A 100 -5.10 7.98 7.28
N ILE A 101 -4.84 8.26 8.54
CA ILE A 101 -5.40 9.37 9.30
C ILE A 101 -4.25 10.23 9.82
N PRO A 102 -4.27 11.56 9.65
CA PRO A 102 -3.27 12.42 10.24
C PRO A 102 -3.40 12.40 11.77
N ILE A 103 -2.28 12.22 12.48
CA ILE A 103 -2.25 12.13 13.96
C ILE A 103 -1.32 13.15 14.60
N GLY A 104 -0.62 13.98 13.83
CA GLY A 104 0.30 14.98 14.34
C GLY A 104 1.38 15.33 13.32
N PHE A 105 2.45 15.88 13.85
CA PHE A 105 3.62 16.31 13.08
C PHE A 105 4.88 15.77 13.73
N ASP A 106 5.89 15.50 12.91
CA ASP A 106 7.23 15.20 13.40
C ASP A 106 7.98 16.47 13.86
N ALA A 107 9.25 16.29 14.25
CA ALA A 107 10.08 17.38 14.72
C ALA A 107 10.39 18.43 13.63
N ASP A 108 10.29 18.06 12.37
CA ASP A 108 10.51 18.93 11.21
C ASP A 108 9.20 19.57 10.68
N GLY A 109 8.07 19.34 11.37
CA GLY A 109 6.75 19.86 11.02
C GLY A 109 6.09 19.10 9.87
N LEU A 110 6.55 17.89 9.53
CA LEU A 110 5.95 17.05 8.51
C LEU A 110 4.82 16.20 9.11
N PRO A 111 3.71 15.98 8.37
CA PRO A 111 2.56 15.26 8.91
C PRO A 111 2.87 13.80 9.18
N LEU A 112 2.45 13.32 10.34
CA LEU A 112 2.48 11.92 10.73
C LEU A 112 1.12 11.27 10.47
N GLY A 113 1.12 10.09 9.87
CA GLY A 113 -0.08 9.31 9.58
C GLY A 113 -0.18 8.04 10.41
N LEU A 114 -1.37 7.76 10.92
CA LEU A 114 -1.76 6.45 11.45
C LEU A 114 -2.46 5.66 10.36
N GLN A 115 -1.94 4.49 10.04
CA GLN A 115 -2.59 3.56 9.14
C GLN A 115 -3.53 2.65 9.95
N LEU A 116 -4.79 2.62 9.56
CA LEU A 116 -5.75 1.62 10.02
C LEU A 116 -5.98 0.60 8.91
N VAL A 117 -6.03 -0.68 9.28
CA VAL A 117 -6.25 -1.80 8.37
C VAL A 117 -7.34 -2.68 8.97
N ALA A 118 -8.26 -3.19 8.14
CA ALA A 118 -9.33 -4.06 8.57
C ALA A 118 -9.42 -5.32 7.69
N PRO A 119 -10.14 -6.37 8.11
CA PRO A 119 -10.36 -7.57 7.30
C PRO A 119 -10.99 -7.25 5.93
N ALA A 120 -10.76 -8.10 4.95
CA ALA A 120 -11.37 -7.97 3.62
C ALA A 120 -12.90 -7.85 3.71
N GLY A 121 -13.45 -6.82 3.05
CA GLY A 121 -14.89 -6.51 3.06
C GLY A 121 -15.38 -5.74 4.29
N ALA A 122 -14.50 -5.39 5.24
CA ALA A 122 -14.84 -4.60 6.43
C ALA A 122 -14.69 -3.08 6.20
N ASP A 123 -14.85 -2.59 4.98
CA ASP A 123 -14.65 -1.19 4.61
C ASP A 123 -15.51 -0.24 5.44
N ALA A 124 -16.80 -0.55 5.64
CA ALA A 124 -17.71 0.28 6.44
C ALA A 124 -17.27 0.36 7.90
N THR A 125 -16.82 -0.75 8.49
CA THR A 125 -16.28 -0.80 9.85
C THR A 125 -15.01 0.02 9.95
N LEU A 126 -14.11 -0.12 8.98
CA LEU A 126 -12.86 0.65 8.93
C LEU A 126 -13.12 2.15 8.85
N LEU A 127 -14.08 2.59 8.02
CA LEU A 127 -14.46 3.99 7.90
C LEU A 127 -15.06 4.54 9.20
N ALA A 128 -15.89 3.74 9.89
CA ALA A 128 -16.45 4.13 11.19
C ALA A 128 -15.37 4.29 12.26
N ILE A 129 -14.42 3.36 12.34
CA ILE A 129 -13.26 3.44 13.25
C ILE A 129 -12.40 4.66 12.90
N ALA A 130 -12.14 4.89 11.61
CA ALA A 130 -11.36 6.03 11.14
C ALA A 130 -12.01 7.36 11.53
N ALA A 131 -13.32 7.49 11.35
CA ALA A 131 -14.08 8.69 11.74
C ALA A 131 -14.01 8.92 13.25
N TRP A 132 -14.12 7.84 14.06
CA TRP A 132 -13.98 7.94 15.50
C TRP A 132 -12.57 8.39 15.92
N VAL A 133 -11.51 7.78 15.34
CA VAL A 133 -10.13 8.18 15.62
C VAL A 133 -9.87 9.62 15.22
N ALA A 134 -10.36 10.05 14.06
CA ALA A 134 -10.25 11.44 13.61
C ALA A 134 -10.93 12.41 14.61
N HIS A 135 -12.14 12.07 15.07
CA HIS A 135 -12.89 12.88 16.02
C HIS A 135 -12.17 13.03 17.38
N VAL A 136 -11.63 11.93 17.94
CA VAL A 136 -10.89 12.01 19.21
C VAL A 136 -9.55 12.73 19.06
N ASN A 137 -9.05 12.87 17.82
CA ASN A 137 -7.81 13.57 17.48
C ASN A 137 -8.04 15.00 16.95
N GLU A 138 -9.23 15.58 17.09
CA GLU A 138 -9.58 16.93 16.60
C GLU A 138 -8.66 18.06 17.09
N ASN A 139 -7.90 17.83 18.15
CA ASN A 139 -6.89 18.78 18.64
C ASN A 139 -5.55 18.72 17.88
N VAL A 140 -5.40 17.80 16.92
CA VAL A 140 -4.23 17.78 16.05
C VAL A 140 -4.37 18.91 15.04
N GLN A 141 -3.45 19.88 15.10
CA GLN A 141 -3.42 20.97 14.13
C GLN A 141 -3.29 20.41 12.73
N HIS A 142 -4.30 20.68 11.88
CA HIS A 142 -4.20 20.34 10.46
C HIS A 142 -3.20 21.28 9.79
N PRO A 143 -2.31 20.78 8.91
CA PRO A 143 -1.45 21.67 8.15
C PRO A 143 -2.31 22.61 7.33
N VAL A 144 -2.03 23.90 7.44
CA VAL A 144 -2.59 24.92 6.54
C VAL A 144 -1.73 24.91 5.29
N PHE A 145 -2.26 24.39 4.19
CA PHE A 145 -1.62 24.43 2.87
C PHE A 145 -1.90 25.76 2.20
#